data_76f3af8398203c609712cff1e7a59377
#
_entry.id   76f3af8398203c609712cff1e7a59377
#
_cell.length_a   1.000
_cell.length_b   1.000
_cell.length_c   1.000
_cell.angle_alpha   90.00
_cell.angle_beta   90.00
_cell.angle_gamma   90.00
#
_symmetry.space_group_name_H-M   'P 1'
#
loop_
_entity.id
_entity.type
_entity.pdbx_description
1 polymer ?
#
loop_
_entity_poly.entity_id
_entity_poly.type
_entity_poly.pdbx_seq_one_letter_code
_entity_poly.pdbx_strand_id
1 'polypeptide(L)'
;MKLAEELDGKNRYGWRFVSCGNWEGRGDDPGDIGTGVGQGGKRKSLEKTLGMTSSAKGRHSSRKTKGLPGDLKWVKEDLTDSYNSMAPVQDTAQVHPFLFTTTMLSLAQEKGVKFLQGIATSVQTANGRASGVVYSSADGVEGVLPASQVIVAAGPWSSQLLPALPVSATRAHSVTIHPPVSVTIAPYVLFTEITIPSATRMGTKVVTPEIYARPDNEVYACGPGDDSPLPGTVDEVVVDREACDAIHQHVISISQELRDGKIDKRQACFLPIVGMGDGPIIGEASQITKGLYIATGHTCWVCISRDLSLNWSDVYAQGICNAPGTAKAIVELVMEGKVSCANLQKLDPARFL
;
A
#
# COMPACT_ATOMS: atom_id res chain seq x y z
N MET A 1 -11.77 4.15 -12.47
CA MET A 1 -12.15 4.88 -13.69
C MET A 1 -13.22 5.91 -13.38
N LYS A 2 -14.48 5.54 -13.13
CA LYS A 2 -15.58 6.48 -12.93
C LYS A 2 -15.26 7.65 -11.99
N LEU A 3 -14.75 7.41 -10.80
CA LEU A 3 -14.34 8.45 -9.86
C LEU A 3 -13.24 9.38 -10.42
N ALA A 4 -12.32 8.84 -11.23
CA ALA A 4 -11.27 9.63 -11.84
C ALA A 4 -11.79 10.53 -12.97
N GLU A 5 -12.80 10.07 -13.69
CA GLU A 5 -13.49 10.88 -14.72
C GLU A 5 -14.32 12.00 -14.08
N GLU A 6 -15.10 11.67 -13.03
CA GLU A 6 -15.96 12.63 -12.33
C GLU A 6 -15.17 13.73 -11.59
N LEU A 7 -13.97 13.41 -11.09
CA LEU A 7 -13.18 14.31 -10.24
C LEU A 7 -11.92 14.85 -10.92
N ASP A 8 -11.79 14.72 -12.24
CA ASP A 8 -10.57 15.11 -12.98
C ASP A 8 -9.30 14.49 -12.37
N GLY A 9 -9.34 13.19 -12.18
CA GLY A 9 -8.30 12.44 -11.49
C GLY A 9 -6.93 12.53 -12.13
N LYS A 10 -6.87 12.69 -13.46
CA LYS A 10 -5.62 12.87 -14.19
C LYS A 10 -4.85 14.09 -13.69
N ASN A 11 -5.52 15.23 -13.56
CA ASN A 11 -4.88 16.48 -13.17
C ASN A 11 -4.75 16.64 -11.64
N ARG A 12 -5.73 16.13 -10.89
CA ARG A 12 -5.77 16.33 -9.43
C ARG A 12 -4.88 15.37 -8.66
N TYR A 13 -4.80 14.09 -9.08
CA TYR A 13 -4.06 13.07 -8.34
C TYR A 13 -3.30 12.08 -9.22
N GLY A 14 -2.97 12.48 -10.44
CA GLY A 14 -2.11 11.72 -11.33
C GLY A 14 -2.68 10.38 -11.76
N TRP A 15 -4.01 10.24 -11.84
CA TRP A 15 -4.62 9.02 -12.34
C TRP A 15 -4.23 8.78 -13.80
N ARG A 16 -3.72 7.59 -14.10
CA ARG A 16 -3.42 7.17 -15.48
C ARG A 16 -3.38 5.65 -15.58
N PHE A 17 -3.57 5.15 -16.80
CA PHE A 17 -3.26 3.76 -17.11
C PHE A 17 -1.75 3.52 -17.09
N VAL A 18 -1.37 2.30 -16.69
CA VAL A 18 0.03 1.86 -16.63
C VAL A 18 0.15 0.42 -17.10
N SER A 19 1.31 0.07 -17.64
CA SER A 19 1.68 -1.32 -17.84
C SER A 19 2.11 -1.95 -16.52
N CYS A 20 1.76 -3.22 -16.31
CA CYS A 20 2.11 -3.95 -15.09
C CYS A 20 2.71 -5.30 -15.47
N GLY A 21 3.85 -5.66 -14.88
CA GLY A 21 4.50 -6.93 -15.19
C GLY A 21 5.42 -7.46 -14.10
N ASN A 22 5.62 -8.77 -14.14
CA ASN A 22 6.67 -9.45 -13.39
C ASN A 22 7.95 -9.43 -14.19
N TRP A 23 9.03 -8.98 -13.60
CA TRP A 23 10.37 -8.98 -14.16
C TRP A 23 11.31 -9.87 -13.34
N GLU A 24 12.02 -10.77 -14.02
CA GLU A 24 13.02 -11.62 -13.41
C GLU A 24 14.36 -11.40 -14.13
N GLY A 25 15.44 -11.31 -13.35
CA GLY A 25 16.77 -11.15 -13.96
C GLY A 25 17.87 -10.95 -12.92
N ARG A 26 19.00 -10.44 -13.42
CA ARG A 26 20.20 -10.21 -12.63
C ARG A 26 20.41 -8.74 -12.37
N GLY A 27 20.94 -8.40 -11.18
CA GLY A 27 21.42 -7.05 -10.91
C GLY A 27 22.90 -6.92 -11.26
N ASP A 28 23.27 -5.80 -11.85
CA ASP A 28 24.67 -5.38 -11.95
C ASP A 28 25.23 -5.07 -10.57
N ASP A 29 26.52 -5.24 -10.41
CA ASP A 29 27.23 -4.71 -9.26
C ASP A 29 27.11 -3.17 -9.29
N PRO A 30 26.49 -2.54 -8.28
CA PRO A 30 26.35 -1.09 -8.26
C PRO A 30 27.68 -0.33 -8.07
N GLY A 31 28.81 -1.03 -7.98
CA GLY A 31 30.11 -0.47 -7.65
C GLY A 31 30.20 -0.09 -6.16
N ASP A 32 31.35 0.42 -5.74
CA ASP A 32 31.69 0.74 -4.35
C ASP A 32 30.93 1.99 -3.81
N ILE A 33 29.60 1.93 -3.83
CA ILE A 33 28.75 2.89 -3.11
C ILE A 33 28.49 2.25 -1.75
N GLY A 34 29.36 2.59 -0.78
CA GLY A 34 29.38 2.25 0.62
C GLY A 34 28.48 1.09 1.06
N THR A 35 29.04 -0.11 1.20
CA THR A 35 28.36 -1.29 1.72
C THR A 35 28.02 -1.11 3.20
N GLY A 36 26.98 -0.36 3.51
CA GLY A 36 26.32 -0.39 4.81
C GLY A 36 25.57 -1.71 4.98
N VAL A 37 26.30 -2.78 5.33
CA VAL A 37 25.66 -4.04 5.75
C VAL A 37 25.21 -3.87 7.19
N GLY A 38 24.04 -3.26 7.38
CA GLY A 38 23.37 -3.24 8.68
C GLY A 38 22.97 -4.66 9.08
N GLN A 39 23.43 -5.11 10.23
CA GLN A 39 22.90 -6.28 10.94
C GLN A 39 21.49 -5.95 11.45
N GLY A 40 20.53 -5.74 10.55
CA GLY A 40 19.13 -5.54 10.89
C GLY A 40 18.40 -6.90 10.94
N GLY A 41 17.48 -7.03 11.88
CA GLY A 41 16.68 -8.23 12.14
C GLY A 41 16.09 -8.90 10.90
N LYS A 42 15.58 -10.11 11.04
CA LYS A 42 15.07 -10.96 9.95
C LYS A 42 14.02 -10.21 9.11
N ARG A 43 14.47 -9.56 8.03
CA ARG A 43 13.59 -8.91 7.04
C ARG A 43 12.93 -10.00 6.19
N LYS A 44 11.59 -10.01 6.17
CA LYS A 44 10.81 -10.90 5.32
C LYS A 44 10.32 -10.10 4.11
N SER A 45 10.20 -10.72 2.92
CA SER A 45 9.52 -10.07 1.81
C SER A 45 8.09 -9.69 2.25
N LEU A 46 7.54 -8.60 1.73
CA LEU A 46 6.17 -8.19 2.07
C LEU A 46 5.18 -9.33 1.80
N GLU A 47 5.34 -10.05 0.69
CA GLU A 47 4.56 -11.23 0.34
C GLU A 47 4.61 -12.32 1.43
N LYS A 48 5.80 -12.65 1.94
CA LYS A 48 5.97 -13.65 3.01
C LYS A 48 5.48 -13.14 4.37
N THR A 49 5.60 -11.85 4.62
CA THR A 49 5.10 -11.21 5.85
C THR A 49 3.58 -11.21 5.89
N LEU A 50 2.94 -11.07 4.73
CA LEU A 50 1.49 -11.10 4.56
C LEU A 50 0.91 -12.53 4.48
N GLY A 51 1.71 -13.57 4.76
CA GLY A 51 1.27 -14.97 4.68
C GLY A 51 1.09 -15.47 3.26
N MET A 52 1.48 -14.70 2.26
CA MET A 52 1.42 -15.09 0.86
C MET A 52 2.55 -16.07 0.58
N THR A 53 2.26 -17.35 0.61
CA THR A 53 3.20 -18.35 0.12
C THR A 53 3.27 -18.21 -1.41
N SER A 54 4.47 -18.28 -1.96
CA SER A 54 4.76 -18.28 -3.40
C SER A 54 4.16 -19.48 -4.18
N SER A 55 3.15 -20.13 -3.61
CA SER A 55 2.42 -21.23 -4.22
C SER A 55 1.33 -20.81 -5.18
N ALA A 56 1.15 -19.52 -5.45
CA ALA A 56 0.46 -19.07 -6.66
C ALA A 56 1.35 -19.27 -7.90
N LYS A 57 1.90 -20.47 -8.08
CA LYS A 57 2.15 -21.05 -9.40
C LYS A 57 0.79 -21.28 -10.06
N GLY A 58 0.03 -20.21 -10.18
CA GLY A 58 -1.10 -20.14 -11.07
C GLY A 58 -0.58 -20.51 -12.45
N ARG A 59 -1.03 -21.65 -12.98
CA ARG A 59 -0.87 -22.06 -14.34
C ARG A 59 -1.55 -21.04 -15.29
N HIS A 60 -1.12 -19.80 -15.29
CA HIS A 60 -1.27 -18.97 -16.46
C HIS A 60 -0.07 -19.26 -17.33
N SER A 61 -0.30 -20.11 -18.33
CA SER A 61 0.54 -20.31 -19.49
C SER A 61 0.56 -19.01 -20.32
N SER A 62 0.99 -17.89 -19.75
CA SER A 62 1.47 -16.79 -20.55
C SER A 62 2.85 -17.21 -21.07
N ARG A 63 3.03 -17.28 -22.37
CA ARG A 63 4.33 -17.52 -23.00
C ARG A 63 5.33 -16.59 -22.35
N LYS A 64 6.35 -17.15 -21.66
CA LYS A 64 7.51 -16.39 -21.20
C LYS A 64 8.13 -15.77 -22.46
N THR A 65 7.94 -14.48 -22.64
CA THR A 65 8.61 -13.75 -23.71
C THR A 65 10.00 -13.40 -23.22
N LYS A 66 11.04 -13.90 -23.89
CA LYS A 66 12.39 -13.36 -23.76
C LYS A 66 12.38 -11.97 -24.38
N GLY A 67 12.73 -10.97 -23.60
CA GLY A 67 12.81 -9.57 -24.03
C GLY A 67 11.80 -8.67 -23.35
N LEU A 68 12.17 -7.41 -23.21
CA LEU A 68 11.35 -6.36 -22.61
C LEU A 68 10.37 -5.80 -23.65
N PRO A 69 9.23 -5.23 -23.23
CA PRO A 69 8.43 -4.35 -24.07
C PRO A 69 9.30 -3.22 -24.65
N GLY A 70 9.09 -2.89 -25.93
CA GLY A 70 9.94 -1.94 -26.64
C GLY A 70 9.97 -0.51 -26.09
N ASP A 71 9.01 -0.16 -25.24
CA ASP A 71 8.90 1.12 -24.53
C ASP A 71 9.43 1.06 -23.09
N LEU A 72 9.70 -0.13 -22.51
CA LEU A 72 10.33 -0.30 -21.20
C LEU A 72 11.86 -0.17 -21.30
N LYS A 73 12.34 1.01 -21.66
CA LYS A 73 13.76 1.26 -21.94
C LYS A 73 14.61 1.58 -20.72
N TRP A 74 13.98 1.89 -19.60
CA TRP A 74 14.69 2.23 -18.36
C TRP A 74 15.10 1.00 -17.52
N VAL A 75 14.85 -0.21 -18.03
CA VAL A 75 15.36 -1.47 -17.47
C VAL A 75 16.32 -2.08 -18.46
N LYS A 76 17.46 -2.57 -17.99
CA LYS A 76 18.50 -3.18 -18.82
C LYS A 76 18.04 -4.51 -19.40
N GLU A 77 17.99 -4.60 -20.73
CA GLU A 77 17.52 -5.80 -21.43
C GLU A 77 18.50 -6.98 -21.28
N ASP A 78 19.79 -6.72 -21.28
CA ASP A 78 20.86 -7.72 -21.13
C ASP A 78 20.89 -8.39 -19.74
N LEU A 79 20.27 -7.76 -18.74
CA LEU A 79 20.09 -8.31 -17.39
C LEU A 79 18.78 -9.07 -17.23
N THR A 80 17.88 -9.02 -18.21
CA THR A 80 16.53 -9.60 -18.15
C THR A 80 16.56 -11.08 -18.50
N ASP A 81 16.12 -11.93 -17.57
CA ASP A 81 15.90 -13.36 -17.83
C ASP A 81 14.47 -13.62 -18.31
N SER A 82 13.48 -12.91 -17.75
CA SER A 82 12.09 -12.96 -18.21
C SER A 82 11.30 -11.70 -17.87
N TYR A 83 10.30 -11.39 -18.71
CA TYR A 83 9.24 -10.42 -18.45
C TYR A 83 7.89 -11.03 -18.76
N ASN A 84 6.93 -10.88 -17.86
CA ASN A 84 5.56 -11.35 -18.04
C ASN A 84 4.58 -10.23 -17.73
N SER A 85 3.80 -9.80 -18.72
CA SER A 85 2.70 -8.85 -18.48
C SER A 85 1.66 -9.48 -17.55
N MET A 86 1.27 -8.77 -16.52
CA MET A 86 0.27 -9.23 -15.54
C MET A 86 -1.15 -8.90 -15.98
N ALA A 87 -1.34 -7.79 -16.70
CA ALA A 87 -2.65 -7.37 -17.17
C ALA A 87 -2.51 -6.47 -18.41
N PRO A 88 -3.55 -6.37 -19.27
CA PRO A 88 -3.63 -5.35 -20.30
C PRO A 88 -3.57 -3.94 -19.70
N VAL A 89 -2.97 -3.00 -20.44
CA VAL A 89 -2.79 -1.60 -19.99
C VAL A 89 -4.13 -0.96 -19.57
N GLN A 90 -5.21 -1.23 -20.31
CA GLN A 90 -6.54 -0.67 -20.03
C GLN A 90 -7.19 -1.22 -18.75
N ASP A 91 -6.62 -2.25 -18.14
CA ASP A 91 -7.14 -2.88 -16.93
C ASP A 91 -6.34 -2.51 -15.68
N THR A 92 -5.21 -1.82 -15.86
CA THR A 92 -4.34 -1.39 -14.76
C THR A 92 -4.19 0.12 -14.75
N ALA A 93 -4.41 0.73 -13.60
CA ALA A 93 -4.23 2.16 -13.41
C ALA A 93 -3.53 2.46 -12.10
N GLN A 94 -2.91 3.63 -12.01
CA GLN A 94 -2.32 4.14 -10.77
C GLN A 94 -2.91 5.50 -10.41
N VAL A 95 -2.77 5.84 -9.14
CA VAL A 95 -2.94 7.19 -8.59
C VAL A 95 -1.71 7.55 -7.77
N HIS A 96 -1.45 8.84 -7.59
CA HIS A 96 -0.47 9.28 -6.61
C HIS A 96 -1.12 9.28 -5.22
N PRO A 97 -0.71 8.43 -4.26
CA PRO A 97 -1.45 8.22 -3.00
C PRO A 97 -1.64 9.50 -2.19
N PHE A 98 -0.61 10.31 -2.04
CA PHE A 98 -0.68 11.57 -1.31
C PHE A 98 -1.67 12.55 -1.96
N LEU A 99 -1.57 12.74 -3.28
CA LEU A 99 -2.47 13.65 -4.01
C LEU A 99 -3.91 13.14 -3.99
N PHE A 100 -4.12 11.83 -4.09
CA PHE A 100 -5.47 11.25 -4.00
C PHE A 100 -6.09 11.52 -2.63
N THR A 101 -5.37 11.21 -1.55
CA THR A 101 -5.89 11.39 -0.18
C THR A 101 -6.17 12.85 0.14
N THR A 102 -5.26 13.75 -0.20
CA THR A 102 -5.43 15.20 0.03
C THR A 102 -6.56 15.79 -0.83
N THR A 103 -6.71 15.34 -2.07
CA THR A 103 -7.83 15.75 -2.94
C THR A 103 -9.16 15.31 -2.36
N MET A 104 -9.28 14.05 -1.90
CA MET A 104 -10.52 13.57 -1.27
C MET A 104 -10.88 14.39 -0.03
N LEU A 105 -9.89 14.72 0.82
CA LEU A 105 -10.12 15.58 1.97
C LEU A 105 -10.58 16.99 1.55
N SER A 106 -9.91 17.62 0.59
CA SER A 106 -10.31 18.96 0.11
C SER A 106 -11.74 18.98 -0.42
N LEU A 107 -12.09 17.99 -1.25
CA LEU A 107 -13.44 17.86 -1.79
C LEU A 107 -14.49 17.64 -0.70
N ALA A 108 -14.17 16.89 0.34
CA ALA A 108 -15.04 16.69 1.49
C ALA A 108 -15.24 18.00 2.26
N GLN A 109 -14.17 18.78 2.47
CA GLN A 109 -14.22 20.09 3.12
C GLN A 109 -15.06 21.11 2.33
N GLU A 110 -14.98 21.10 0.99
CA GLU A 110 -15.84 21.89 0.11
C GLU A 110 -17.34 21.58 0.31
N LYS A 111 -17.64 20.34 0.77
CA LYS A 111 -19.00 19.89 1.12
C LYS A 111 -19.34 20.09 2.60
N GLY A 112 -18.54 20.83 3.36
CA GLY A 112 -18.79 21.18 4.76
C GLY A 112 -18.22 20.19 5.78
N VAL A 113 -17.43 19.21 5.39
CA VAL A 113 -16.73 18.32 6.34
C VAL A 113 -15.70 19.15 7.10
N LYS A 114 -15.68 19.00 8.43
CA LYS A 114 -14.70 19.63 9.30
C LYS A 114 -13.52 18.65 9.48
N PHE A 115 -12.32 19.14 9.27
CA PHE A 115 -11.09 18.42 9.59
C PHE A 115 -10.57 18.89 10.96
N LEU A 116 -10.28 17.93 11.82
CA LEU A 116 -9.68 18.16 13.12
C LEU A 116 -8.37 17.35 13.23
N GLN A 117 -7.26 18.04 13.44
CA GLN A 117 -5.98 17.39 13.68
C GLN A 117 -5.80 17.05 15.15
N GLY A 118 -5.52 15.78 15.44
CA GLY A 118 -5.34 15.31 16.82
C GLY A 118 -5.25 13.78 16.86
N ILE A 119 -5.12 13.25 18.07
CA ILE A 119 -5.02 11.82 18.36
C ILE A 119 -6.33 11.37 18.99
N ALA A 120 -7.12 10.53 18.33
CA ALA A 120 -8.27 9.90 18.93
C ALA A 120 -7.80 8.90 20.00
N THR A 121 -8.27 9.05 21.23
CA THR A 121 -7.86 8.23 22.36
C THR A 121 -8.90 7.20 22.79
N SER A 122 -10.19 7.48 22.58
CA SER A 122 -11.25 6.51 22.85
C SER A 122 -12.55 6.86 22.13
N VAL A 123 -13.41 5.86 21.94
CA VAL A 123 -14.80 6.03 21.51
C VAL A 123 -15.68 6.05 22.75
N GLN A 124 -16.43 7.14 22.95
CA GLN A 124 -17.40 7.25 24.03
C GLN A 124 -18.68 6.51 23.70
N THR A 125 -19.28 5.91 24.71
CA THR A 125 -20.56 5.21 24.59
C THR A 125 -21.55 5.67 25.66
N ALA A 126 -22.82 5.75 25.29
CA ALA A 126 -23.92 6.00 26.20
C ALA A 126 -25.12 5.14 25.80
N ASN A 127 -25.72 4.46 26.77
CA ASN A 127 -26.87 3.59 26.56
C ASN A 127 -26.67 2.52 25.47
N GLY A 128 -25.46 1.94 25.39
CA GLY A 128 -25.11 0.91 24.42
C GLY A 128 -24.91 1.44 22.98
N ARG A 129 -24.72 2.74 22.81
CA ARG A 129 -24.48 3.37 21.51
C ARG A 129 -23.26 4.29 21.57
N ALA A 130 -22.61 4.48 20.43
CA ALA A 130 -21.58 5.49 20.28
C ALA A 130 -22.18 6.88 20.57
N SER A 131 -21.46 7.70 21.35
CA SER A 131 -21.89 9.04 21.74
C SER A 131 -20.84 10.11 21.44
N GLY A 132 -19.62 9.73 21.08
CA GLY A 132 -18.57 10.66 20.72
C GLY A 132 -17.19 10.01 20.59
N VAL A 133 -16.21 10.85 20.31
CA VAL A 133 -14.79 10.48 20.27
C VAL A 133 -14.03 11.43 21.21
N VAL A 134 -13.26 10.86 22.12
CA VAL A 134 -12.27 11.61 22.91
C VAL A 134 -11.00 11.74 22.07
N TYR A 135 -10.44 12.92 22.05
CA TYR A 135 -9.21 13.18 21.32
C TYR A 135 -8.30 14.13 22.08
N SER A 136 -7.01 14.05 21.82
CA SER A 136 -6.02 15.04 22.22
C SER A 136 -5.64 15.87 20.99
N SER A 137 -5.75 17.18 21.08
CA SER A 137 -5.31 18.10 20.04
C SER A 137 -3.78 18.15 19.95
N ALA A 138 -3.24 18.80 18.92
CA ALA A 138 -1.80 18.99 18.76
C ALA A 138 -1.15 19.73 19.95
N ASP A 139 -1.91 20.57 20.66
CA ASP A 139 -1.47 21.29 21.85
C ASP A 139 -1.61 20.46 23.14
N GLY A 140 -1.98 19.18 23.04
CA GLY A 140 -2.16 18.28 24.18
C GLY A 140 -3.46 18.51 24.97
N VAL A 141 -4.38 19.33 24.49
CA VAL A 141 -5.66 19.58 25.13
C VAL A 141 -6.64 18.47 24.77
N GLU A 142 -7.20 17.82 25.79
CA GLU A 142 -8.26 16.84 25.59
C GLU A 142 -9.59 17.50 25.22
N GLY A 143 -10.29 16.91 24.27
CA GLY A 143 -11.61 17.32 23.83
C GLY A 143 -12.50 16.12 23.55
N VAL A 144 -13.81 16.39 23.48
CA VAL A 144 -14.81 15.41 23.08
C VAL A 144 -15.54 15.93 21.85
N LEU A 145 -15.56 15.13 20.80
CA LEU A 145 -16.36 15.37 19.62
C LEU A 145 -17.64 14.53 19.71
N PRO A 146 -18.81 15.11 20.01
CA PRO A 146 -20.05 14.37 20.08
C PRO A 146 -20.42 13.77 18.71
N ALA A 147 -20.75 12.49 18.68
CA ALA A 147 -21.15 11.78 17.46
C ALA A 147 -22.02 10.56 17.80
N SER A 148 -23.13 10.39 17.09
CA SER A 148 -23.99 9.21 17.22
C SER A 148 -23.54 8.02 16.34
N GLN A 149 -22.64 8.29 15.42
CA GLN A 149 -22.03 7.32 14.52
C GLN A 149 -20.55 7.64 14.40
N VAL A 150 -19.70 6.64 14.58
CA VAL A 150 -18.23 6.75 14.55
C VAL A 150 -17.68 5.71 13.59
N ILE A 151 -16.86 6.14 12.64
CA ILE A 151 -16.17 5.27 11.72
C ILE A 151 -14.68 5.25 12.08
N VAL A 152 -14.16 4.08 12.47
CA VAL A 152 -12.73 3.88 12.73
C VAL A 152 -12.05 3.38 11.47
N ALA A 153 -11.26 4.25 10.86
CA ALA A 153 -10.43 3.98 9.69
C ALA A 153 -8.95 4.30 9.96
N ALA A 154 -8.48 3.94 11.17
CA ALA A 154 -7.17 4.33 11.70
C ALA A 154 -6.01 3.42 11.25
N GLY A 155 -6.21 2.59 10.22
CA GLY A 155 -5.17 1.70 9.70
C GLY A 155 -4.57 0.82 10.80
N PRO A 156 -3.23 0.76 10.93
CA PRO A 156 -2.58 -0.08 11.94
C PRO A 156 -2.86 0.38 13.38
N TRP A 157 -3.20 1.67 13.60
CA TRP A 157 -3.55 2.18 14.93
C TRP A 157 -4.98 1.83 15.38
N SER A 158 -5.75 1.13 14.54
CA SER A 158 -7.13 0.73 14.88
C SER A 158 -7.18 -0.13 16.15
N SER A 159 -6.20 -1.02 16.37
CA SER A 159 -6.10 -1.85 17.56
C SER A 159 -5.68 -1.08 18.83
N GLN A 160 -5.00 0.05 18.68
CA GLN A 160 -4.72 0.93 19.83
C GLN A 160 -5.98 1.64 20.32
N LEU A 161 -6.85 2.07 19.40
CA LEU A 161 -8.13 2.68 19.70
C LEU A 161 -9.18 1.66 20.14
N LEU A 162 -9.18 0.49 19.56
CA LEU A 162 -10.11 -0.62 19.80
C LEU A 162 -9.32 -1.93 19.99
N PRO A 163 -8.85 -2.23 21.23
CA PRO A 163 -7.97 -3.38 21.50
C PRO A 163 -8.54 -4.76 21.15
N ALA A 164 -9.86 -4.87 20.98
CA ALA A 164 -10.51 -6.10 20.55
C ALA A 164 -10.25 -6.43 19.06
N LEU A 165 -9.82 -5.46 18.25
CA LEU A 165 -9.55 -5.70 16.83
C LEU A 165 -8.23 -6.43 16.64
N PRO A 166 -8.22 -7.56 15.90
CA PRO A 166 -7.02 -8.35 15.63
C PRO A 166 -6.17 -7.73 14.51
N VAL A 167 -5.82 -6.44 14.65
CA VAL A 167 -5.01 -5.70 13.69
C VAL A 167 -3.59 -5.59 14.22
N SER A 168 -2.66 -6.16 13.51
CA SER A 168 -1.21 -6.01 13.69
C SER A 168 -0.63 -5.05 12.66
N ALA A 169 0.67 -4.78 12.77
CA ALA A 169 1.35 -3.85 11.89
C ALA A 169 2.70 -4.39 11.41
N THR A 170 3.04 -4.12 10.17
CA THR A 170 4.39 -4.35 9.61
C THR A 170 4.90 -3.03 9.07
N ARG A 171 6.13 -2.65 9.46
CA ARG A 171 6.78 -1.46 8.92
C ARG A 171 7.38 -1.79 7.55
N ALA A 172 7.12 -0.94 6.56
CA ALA A 172 7.70 -1.02 5.22
C ALA A 172 8.44 0.27 4.88
N HIS A 173 9.55 0.12 4.13
CA HIS A 173 10.36 1.24 3.67
C HIS A 173 10.22 1.44 2.17
N SER A 174 10.41 2.68 1.74
CA SER A 174 10.38 3.06 0.34
C SER A 174 11.31 4.23 0.04
N VAL A 175 11.64 4.37 -1.23
CA VAL A 175 12.39 5.50 -1.75
C VAL A 175 11.65 6.09 -2.94
N THR A 176 11.82 7.39 -3.16
CA THR A 176 11.49 8.01 -4.43
C THR A 176 12.76 8.51 -5.12
N ILE A 177 12.81 8.32 -6.43
CA ILE A 177 13.97 8.63 -7.26
C ILE A 177 13.50 9.48 -8.43
N HIS A 178 14.17 10.60 -8.67
CA HIS A 178 14.01 11.38 -9.90
C HIS A 178 15.17 11.06 -10.85
N PRO A 179 14.91 10.52 -12.04
CA PRO A 179 15.92 10.34 -13.06
C PRO A 179 16.43 11.70 -13.54
N PRO A 180 17.53 11.76 -14.32
CA PRO A 180 17.98 13.00 -14.96
C PRO A 180 16.85 13.65 -15.79
N VAL A 181 16.79 14.97 -15.83
CA VAL A 181 15.72 15.74 -16.50
C VAL A 181 15.57 15.38 -17.99
N SER A 182 16.66 14.93 -18.62
CA SER A 182 16.67 14.49 -20.04
C SER A 182 16.02 13.13 -20.27
N VAL A 183 15.67 12.40 -19.20
CA VAL A 183 15.14 11.03 -19.27
C VAL A 183 13.68 11.04 -18.88
N THR A 184 12.85 10.39 -19.69
CA THR A 184 11.44 10.13 -19.37
C THR A 184 11.24 8.65 -19.08
N ILE A 185 10.70 8.34 -17.92
CA ILE A 185 10.40 6.97 -17.48
C ILE A 185 9.03 6.54 -17.98
N ALA A 186 9.00 5.46 -18.75
CA ALA A 186 7.73 4.89 -19.22
C ALA A 186 6.87 4.37 -18.04
N PRO A 187 5.53 4.50 -18.12
CA PRO A 187 4.62 4.23 -17.02
C PRO A 187 4.42 2.73 -16.76
N TYR A 188 5.39 2.12 -16.12
CA TYR A 188 5.36 0.72 -15.72
C TYR A 188 5.29 0.56 -14.20
N VAL A 189 4.57 -0.47 -13.77
CA VAL A 189 4.66 -1.07 -12.44
C VAL A 189 5.36 -2.41 -12.60
N LEU A 190 6.47 -2.60 -11.90
CA LEU A 190 7.26 -3.82 -11.97
C LEU A 190 7.31 -4.51 -10.60
N PHE A 191 6.88 -5.76 -10.57
CA PHE A 191 7.16 -6.70 -9.50
C PHE A 191 8.41 -7.45 -9.90
N THR A 192 9.49 -7.31 -9.12
CA THR A 192 10.80 -7.78 -9.56
C THR A 192 11.33 -8.94 -8.73
N GLU A 193 12.03 -9.86 -9.39
CA GLU A 193 12.92 -10.84 -8.75
C GLU A 193 14.34 -10.60 -9.29
N ILE A 194 15.16 -9.89 -8.50
CA ILE A 194 16.52 -9.50 -8.88
C ILE A 194 17.52 -10.43 -8.19
N THR A 195 18.27 -11.21 -8.96
CA THR A 195 19.38 -12.01 -8.46
C THR A 195 20.63 -11.14 -8.37
N ILE A 196 21.13 -10.90 -7.15
CA ILE A 196 22.33 -10.11 -6.86
C ILE A 196 23.41 -10.98 -6.20
N PRO A 197 24.72 -10.63 -6.31
CA PRO A 197 25.77 -11.25 -5.53
C PRO A 197 25.51 -11.15 -4.02
N SER A 198 25.80 -12.19 -3.27
CA SER A 198 25.66 -12.17 -1.81
C SER A 198 26.94 -11.63 -1.17
N ALA A 199 26.81 -10.54 -0.39
CA ALA A 199 27.97 -9.95 0.32
C ALA A 199 28.56 -10.84 1.43
N THR A 200 27.79 -11.81 1.95
CA THR A 200 28.18 -12.61 3.14
C THR A 200 28.50 -14.07 2.86
N ARG A 201 28.24 -14.57 1.64
CA ARG A 201 28.48 -15.97 1.23
C ARG A 201 28.92 -16.01 -0.22
N MET A 202 29.77 -16.98 -0.59
CA MET A 202 29.95 -17.33 -2.01
C MET A 202 28.58 -17.83 -2.55
N GLY A 203 27.88 -16.97 -3.28
CA GLY A 203 26.56 -17.27 -3.81
C GLY A 203 25.76 -16.02 -4.22
N THR A 204 24.51 -16.22 -4.56
CA THR A 204 23.58 -15.16 -4.94
C THR A 204 22.43 -15.05 -3.94
N LYS A 205 21.80 -13.88 -3.90
CA LYS A 205 20.59 -13.58 -3.13
C LYS A 205 19.54 -13.04 -4.10
N VAL A 206 18.28 -13.46 -3.95
CA VAL A 206 17.16 -12.87 -4.66
C VAL A 206 16.55 -11.78 -3.78
N VAL A 207 16.31 -10.62 -4.38
CA VAL A 207 15.62 -9.49 -3.77
C VAL A 207 14.42 -9.10 -4.65
N THR A 208 13.36 -8.60 -4.01
CA THR A 208 12.06 -8.41 -4.67
C THR A 208 11.50 -6.99 -4.42
N PRO A 209 12.20 -5.92 -4.84
CA PRO A 209 11.61 -4.59 -4.78
C PRO A 209 10.47 -4.46 -5.80
N GLU A 210 9.45 -3.72 -5.41
CA GLU A 210 8.41 -3.27 -6.31
C GLU A 210 8.76 -1.87 -6.81
N ILE A 211 8.58 -1.58 -8.10
CA ILE A 211 8.96 -0.32 -8.74
C ILE A 211 7.75 0.27 -9.46
N TYR A 212 7.44 1.51 -9.16
CA TYR A 212 6.28 2.23 -9.68
C TYR A 212 6.72 3.53 -10.35
N ALA A 213 6.70 3.58 -11.67
CA ALA A 213 6.86 4.84 -12.39
C ALA A 213 5.62 5.72 -12.14
N ARG A 214 5.78 6.83 -11.43
CA ARG A 214 4.71 7.77 -11.08
C ARG A 214 4.60 8.90 -12.12
N PRO A 215 3.47 9.65 -12.12
CA PRO A 215 3.42 10.94 -12.82
C PRO A 215 4.57 11.85 -12.39
N ASP A 216 4.87 12.87 -13.17
CA ASP A 216 5.94 13.85 -12.93
C ASP A 216 7.36 13.25 -12.91
N ASN A 217 7.50 12.09 -13.57
CA ASN A 217 8.78 11.40 -13.73
C ASN A 217 9.43 10.96 -12.41
N GLU A 218 8.64 10.82 -11.34
CA GLU A 218 9.08 10.22 -10.09
C GLU A 218 8.99 8.70 -10.18
N VAL A 219 9.98 7.99 -9.68
CA VAL A 219 9.93 6.53 -9.51
C VAL A 219 9.91 6.21 -8.01
N TYR A 220 8.83 5.56 -7.59
CA TYR A 220 8.71 5.03 -6.24
C TYR A 220 9.15 3.57 -6.24
N ALA A 221 9.93 3.20 -5.24
CA ALA A 221 10.28 1.80 -5.01
C ALA A 221 10.13 1.43 -3.54
N CYS A 222 9.60 0.24 -3.29
CA CYS A 222 9.49 -0.31 -1.94
C CYS A 222 10.09 -1.72 -1.87
N GLY A 223 10.39 -2.15 -0.68
CA GLY A 223 11.05 -3.42 -0.42
C GLY A 223 10.44 -4.15 0.78
N PRO A 224 11.15 -5.15 1.32
CA PRO A 224 10.65 -5.98 2.39
C PRO A 224 10.32 -5.17 3.65
N GLY A 225 9.29 -5.63 4.35
CA GLY A 225 8.90 -5.10 5.66
C GLY A 225 9.72 -5.68 6.81
N ASP A 226 9.56 -5.09 7.98
CA ASP A 226 10.11 -5.56 9.26
C ASP A 226 9.04 -5.56 10.36
N ASP A 227 9.35 -6.28 11.45
CA ASP A 227 8.45 -6.46 12.60
C ASP A 227 8.72 -5.39 13.70
N SER A 228 9.09 -4.16 13.31
CA SER A 228 9.26 -3.06 14.28
C SER A 228 7.97 -2.75 15.01
N PRO A 229 8.03 -2.39 16.30
CA PRO A 229 6.85 -2.03 17.06
C PRO A 229 6.13 -0.85 16.43
N LEU A 230 4.80 -0.89 16.42
CA LEU A 230 3.98 0.25 16.02
C LEU A 230 4.15 1.38 17.05
N PRO A 231 4.55 2.60 16.63
CA PRO A 231 4.65 3.73 17.55
C PRO A 231 3.28 4.23 18.01
N GLY A 232 3.26 5.07 19.02
CA GLY A 232 2.04 5.66 19.54
C GLY A 232 1.32 6.55 18.53
N THR A 233 2.08 7.26 17.70
CA THR A 233 1.54 8.19 16.71
C THR A 233 2.26 8.04 15.34
N VAL A 234 1.64 8.58 14.31
CA VAL A 234 2.23 8.59 12.95
C VAL A 234 3.51 9.43 12.89
N ASP A 235 3.63 10.45 13.73
CA ASP A 235 4.78 11.36 13.75
C ASP A 235 6.04 10.70 14.35
N GLU A 236 5.87 9.61 15.09
CA GLU A 236 6.95 8.83 15.69
C GLU A 236 7.49 7.73 14.76
N VAL A 237 6.99 7.64 13.54
CA VAL A 237 7.44 6.63 12.57
C VAL A 237 8.89 6.93 12.15
N VAL A 238 9.80 6.02 12.50
CA VAL A 238 11.23 6.15 12.22
C VAL A 238 11.57 5.48 10.89
N VAL A 239 12.27 6.23 10.03
CA VAL A 239 12.82 5.72 8.76
C VAL A 239 14.17 5.06 9.02
N ASP A 240 14.29 3.78 8.67
CA ASP A 240 15.58 3.08 8.61
C ASP A 240 16.27 3.42 7.28
N ARG A 241 17.34 4.21 7.37
CA ARG A 241 18.09 4.67 6.20
C ARG A 241 18.76 3.52 5.47
N GLU A 242 19.29 2.54 6.19
CA GLU A 242 19.95 1.38 5.59
C GLU A 242 18.96 0.53 4.79
N ALA A 243 17.72 0.39 5.29
CA ALA A 243 16.65 -0.28 4.56
C ALA A 243 16.32 0.46 3.25
N CYS A 244 16.20 1.78 3.30
CA CYS A 244 15.95 2.61 2.12
C CYS A 244 17.13 2.54 1.13
N ASP A 245 18.37 2.63 1.61
CA ASP A 245 19.56 2.55 0.76
C ASP A 245 19.69 1.18 0.10
N ALA A 246 19.35 0.09 0.81
CA ALA A 246 19.29 -1.24 0.22
C ALA A 246 18.26 -1.34 -0.92
N ILE A 247 17.07 -0.77 -0.75
CA ILE A 247 16.05 -0.72 -1.82
C ILE A 247 16.60 0.06 -3.02
N HIS A 248 17.20 1.22 -2.78
CA HIS A 248 17.81 2.02 -3.83
C HIS A 248 18.87 1.22 -4.60
N GLN A 249 19.80 0.53 -3.89
CA GLN A 249 20.84 -0.30 -4.52
C GLN A 249 20.22 -1.41 -5.40
N HIS A 250 19.17 -2.06 -4.92
CA HIS A 250 18.48 -3.08 -5.71
C HIS A 250 17.89 -2.51 -7.01
N VAL A 251 17.27 -1.35 -6.95
CA VAL A 251 16.62 -0.71 -8.09
C VAL A 251 17.64 -0.21 -9.12
N ILE A 252 18.71 0.46 -8.68
CA ILE A 252 19.74 0.96 -9.60
C ILE A 252 20.60 -0.15 -10.22
N SER A 253 20.57 -1.36 -9.66
CA SER A 253 21.28 -2.51 -10.24
C SER A 253 20.70 -2.98 -11.58
N ILE A 254 19.44 -2.61 -11.89
CA ILE A 254 18.75 -3.00 -13.11
C ILE A 254 18.42 -1.82 -14.04
N SER A 255 18.74 -0.58 -13.64
CA SER A 255 18.39 0.62 -14.39
C SER A 255 19.51 1.66 -14.33
N GLN A 256 20.04 2.03 -15.48
CA GLN A 256 21.04 3.10 -15.57
C GLN A 256 20.41 4.47 -15.32
N GLU A 257 19.19 4.68 -15.83
CA GLU A 257 18.44 5.92 -15.68
C GLU A 257 18.17 6.26 -14.21
N LEU A 258 17.87 5.22 -13.40
CA LEU A 258 17.65 5.39 -11.98
C LEU A 258 18.96 5.48 -11.20
N ARG A 259 20.04 4.86 -11.70
CA ARG A 259 21.39 4.99 -11.14
C ARG A 259 21.92 6.42 -11.26
N ASP A 260 21.67 7.07 -12.40
CA ASP A 260 22.05 8.45 -12.67
C ASP A 260 21.10 9.47 -12.04
N GLY A 261 20.00 8.97 -11.47
CA GLY A 261 18.98 9.75 -10.77
C GLY A 261 19.38 10.16 -9.36
N LYS A 262 18.50 10.92 -8.71
CA LYS A 262 18.67 11.36 -7.33
C LYS A 262 17.54 10.82 -6.46
N ILE A 263 17.89 10.33 -5.27
CA ILE A 263 16.90 10.03 -4.24
C ILE A 263 16.30 11.36 -3.77
N ASP A 264 14.98 11.47 -3.87
CA ASP A 264 14.22 12.59 -3.32
C ASP A 264 13.83 12.31 -1.87
N LYS A 265 13.15 11.17 -1.64
CA LYS A 265 12.65 10.82 -0.30
C LYS A 265 13.04 9.41 0.11
N ARG A 266 13.30 9.28 1.40
CA ARG A 266 13.33 8.01 2.13
C ARG A 266 12.16 7.99 3.09
N GLN A 267 11.36 6.96 3.04
CA GLN A 267 10.08 6.91 3.75
C GLN A 267 9.90 5.57 4.46
N ALA A 268 9.10 5.60 5.52
CA ALA A 268 8.59 4.40 6.18
C ALA A 268 7.11 4.58 6.47
N CYS A 269 6.38 3.48 6.45
CA CYS A 269 4.98 3.44 6.87
C CYS A 269 4.69 2.09 7.54
N PHE A 270 3.61 2.03 8.28
CA PHE A 270 3.09 0.79 8.84
C PHE A 270 1.85 0.34 8.08
N LEU A 271 1.84 -0.93 7.72
CA LEU A 271 0.74 -1.58 7.01
C LEU A 271 -0.15 -2.30 8.01
N PRO A 272 -1.47 -2.11 7.99
CA PRO A 272 -2.40 -2.84 8.84
C PRO A 272 -2.57 -4.27 8.33
N ILE A 273 -2.39 -5.26 9.21
CA ILE A 273 -2.53 -6.67 8.89
C ILE A 273 -3.60 -7.28 9.80
N VAL A 274 -4.57 -7.96 9.20
CA VAL A 274 -5.61 -8.72 9.92
C VAL A 274 -5.31 -10.19 9.78
N GLY A 275 -5.00 -10.86 10.90
CA GLY A 275 -4.77 -12.29 10.97
C GLY A 275 -3.86 -12.87 9.87
N MET A 276 -4.06 -14.14 9.51
CA MET A 276 -3.33 -14.79 8.42
C MET A 276 -4.02 -14.63 7.05
N GLY A 277 -4.39 -13.39 6.68
CA GLY A 277 -4.95 -13.11 5.36
C GLY A 277 -6.49 -13.09 5.30
N ASP A 278 -7.15 -12.90 6.43
CA ASP A 278 -8.63 -12.87 6.49
C ASP A 278 -9.26 -11.60 5.88
N GLY A 279 -8.45 -10.72 5.29
CA GLY A 279 -8.90 -9.52 4.58
C GLY A 279 -9.20 -8.36 5.52
N PRO A 280 -9.69 -7.23 4.99
CA PRO A 280 -10.05 -6.07 5.81
C PRO A 280 -11.27 -6.36 6.69
N ILE A 281 -11.40 -5.60 7.77
CA ILE A 281 -12.58 -5.59 8.63
C ILE A 281 -13.45 -4.41 8.21
N ILE A 282 -14.67 -4.67 7.72
CA ILE A 282 -15.56 -3.64 7.20
C ILE A 282 -16.99 -3.91 7.66
N GLY A 283 -17.57 -3.00 8.44
CA GLY A 283 -18.95 -3.12 8.91
C GLY A 283 -19.22 -2.42 10.23
N GLU A 284 -20.43 -2.63 10.78
CA GLU A 284 -20.79 -2.16 12.11
C GLU A 284 -20.29 -3.15 13.18
N ALA A 285 -19.54 -2.65 14.15
CA ALA A 285 -19.07 -3.40 15.32
C ALA A 285 -20.08 -3.36 16.47
N SER A 286 -21.30 -3.83 16.21
CA SER A 286 -22.41 -3.79 17.19
C SER A 286 -22.15 -4.64 18.44
N GLN A 287 -21.20 -5.58 18.38
CA GLN A 287 -20.72 -6.37 19.52
C GLN A 287 -19.96 -5.49 20.54
N ILE A 288 -19.32 -4.41 20.08
CA ILE A 288 -18.67 -3.41 20.94
C ILE A 288 -19.71 -2.39 21.34
N THR A 289 -20.31 -1.72 20.36
CA THR A 289 -21.39 -0.73 20.59
C THR A 289 -22.09 -0.40 19.27
N LYS A 290 -23.39 -0.12 19.33
CA LYS A 290 -24.14 0.32 18.15
C LYS A 290 -23.67 1.69 17.67
N GLY A 291 -23.65 1.90 16.33
CA GLY A 291 -23.19 3.15 15.73
C GLY A 291 -21.66 3.26 15.63
N LEU A 292 -20.92 2.19 15.95
CA LEU A 292 -19.49 2.08 15.71
C LEU A 292 -19.23 1.27 14.44
N TYR A 293 -18.56 1.85 13.48
CA TYR A 293 -18.21 1.20 12.21
C TYR A 293 -16.71 1.08 12.07
N ILE A 294 -16.26 0.00 11.44
CA ILE A 294 -14.85 -0.30 11.21
C ILE A 294 -14.58 -0.33 9.72
N ALA A 295 -13.47 0.25 9.29
CA ALA A 295 -12.93 0.17 7.94
C ALA A 295 -11.41 0.15 8.00
N THR A 296 -10.82 -1.01 8.27
CA THR A 296 -9.36 -1.17 8.50
C THR A 296 -8.82 -2.48 7.95
N GLY A 297 -7.50 -2.64 7.96
CA GLY A 297 -6.87 -3.91 7.60
C GLY A 297 -6.69 -4.14 6.10
N HIS A 298 -6.77 -3.09 5.29
CA HIS A 298 -6.68 -3.20 3.83
C HIS A 298 -5.26 -3.39 3.30
N THR A 299 -4.27 -3.68 4.04
CA THR A 299 -2.85 -3.86 3.64
C THR A 299 -2.46 -3.18 2.29
N CYS A 300 -1.32 -3.54 1.70
CA CYS A 300 -0.80 -2.86 0.50
C CYS A 300 -0.83 -3.75 -0.74
N TRP A 301 -1.81 -3.67 -1.63
CA TRP A 301 -1.67 -4.33 -2.95
C TRP A 301 -2.36 -3.55 -4.07
N VAL A 302 -1.74 -3.51 -5.26
CA VAL A 302 -2.06 -2.59 -6.35
C VAL A 302 -2.33 -3.28 -7.70
N CYS A 303 -2.55 -4.57 -7.79
CA CYS A 303 -2.91 -5.17 -9.09
C CYS A 303 -4.23 -5.92 -9.04
N ILE A 304 -5.17 -5.48 -9.86
CA ILE A 304 -6.43 -6.17 -10.13
C ILE A 304 -6.35 -6.73 -11.55
N SER A 305 -6.39 -8.04 -11.70
CA SER A 305 -6.83 -8.63 -12.95
C SER A 305 -8.36 -8.67 -12.96
N ARG A 306 -8.95 -8.26 -14.06
CA ARG A 306 -10.41 -8.25 -14.29
C ARG A 306 -10.96 -9.65 -14.61
N ASP A 307 -10.21 -10.71 -14.32
CA ASP A 307 -10.68 -12.06 -14.56
C ASP A 307 -11.75 -12.44 -13.54
N LEU A 308 -13.00 -12.28 -13.93
CA LEU A 308 -14.21 -12.61 -13.16
C LEU A 308 -14.35 -14.12 -12.86
N SER A 309 -13.43 -14.94 -13.33
CA SER A 309 -13.41 -16.39 -13.10
C SER A 309 -12.64 -16.79 -11.83
N LEU A 310 -11.90 -15.86 -11.22
CA LEU A 310 -11.18 -16.12 -9.97
C LEU A 310 -12.15 -16.04 -8.79
N ASN A 311 -12.17 -17.10 -8.00
CA ASN A 311 -12.91 -17.12 -6.75
C ASN A 311 -12.44 -15.98 -5.84
N TRP A 312 -13.38 -15.29 -5.20
CA TRP A 312 -13.15 -14.18 -4.26
C TRP A 312 -12.18 -14.49 -3.10
N SER A 313 -11.79 -15.76 -2.94
CA SER A 313 -10.80 -16.20 -1.96
C SER A 313 -9.36 -15.76 -2.27
N ASP A 314 -9.07 -15.32 -3.50
CA ASP A 314 -7.72 -14.98 -3.95
C ASP A 314 -7.48 -13.46 -4.05
N VAL A 315 -8.45 -12.65 -3.61
CA VAL A 315 -8.36 -11.17 -3.61
C VAL A 315 -7.80 -10.70 -2.27
N TYR A 316 -6.49 -10.69 -2.16
CA TYR A 316 -5.81 -10.22 -0.96
C TYR A 316 -5.49 -8.73 -1.03
N ALA A 317 -5.87 -8.01 0.03
CA ALA A 317 -5.32 -6.75 0.53
C ALA A 317 -5.06 -5.63 -0.49
N GLN A 318 -6.05 -4.78 -0.72
CA GLN A 318 -5.99 -3.69 -1.69
C GLN A 318 -6.39 -2.36 -1.04
N GLY A 319 -5.44 -1.69 -0.37
CA GLY A 319 -5.71 -0.47 0.38
C GLY A 319 -6.37 0.63 -0.47
N ILE A 320 -5.59 1.40 -1.19
CA ILE A 320 -6.09 2.58 -1.93
C ILE A 320 -7.03 2.21 -3.09
N CYS A 321 -6.85 1.06 -3.72
CA CYS A 321 -7.70 0.60 -4.81
C CYS A 321 -9.13 0.32 -4.34
N ASN A 322 -9.29 -0.25 -3.16
CA ASN A 322 -10.59 -0.60 -2.58
C ASN A 322 -11.20 0.50 -1.72
N ALA A 323 -10.42 1.55 -1.36
CA ALA A 323 -10.91 2.62 -0.50
C ALA A 323 -12.22 3.27 -1.00
N PRO A 324 -12.40 3.58 -2.30
CA PRO A 324 -13.67 4.12 -2.78
C PRO A 324 -14.85 3.14 -2.64
N GLY A 325 -14.62 1.86 -2.88
CA GLY A 325 -15.64 0.80 -2.71
C GLY A 325 -16.01 0.61 -1.25
N THR A 326 -15.00 0.54 -0.36
CA THR A 326 -15.21 0.49 1.09
C THR A 326 -15.97 1.70 1.61
N ALA A 327 -15.59 2.90 1.18
CA ALA A 327 -16.28 4.13 1.56
C ALA A 327 -17.76 4.11 1.13
N LYS A 328 -18.04 3.67 -0.09
CA LYS A 328 -19.42 3.51 -0.58
C LYS A 328 -20.21 2.53 0.28
N ALA A 329 -19.63 1.36 0.58
CA ALA A 329 -20.30 0.34 1.40
C ALA A 329 -20.57 0.84 2.83
N ILE A 330 -19.63 1.55 3.46
CA ILE A 330 -19.83 2.16 4.77
C ILE A 330 -20.91 3.25 4.73
N VAL A 331 -20.93 4.08 3.69
CA VAL A 331 -22.00 5.12 3.54
C VAL A 331 -23.37 4.47 3.42
N GLU A 332 -23.53 3.43 2.58
CA GLU A 332 -24.81 2.70 2.46
C GLU A 332 -25.21 2.10 3.82
N LEU A 333 -24.27 1.49 4.53
CA LEU A 333 -24.53 0.90 5.85
C LEU A 333 -24.94 1.94 6.90
N VAL A 334 -24.26 3.07 6.95
CA VAL A 334 -24.54 4.17 7.89
C VAL A 334 -25.86 4.87 7.58
N MET A 335 -26.16 5.12 6.30
CA MET A 335 -27.32 5.93 5.89
C MET A 335 -28.56 5.09 5.67
N GLU A 336 -28.44 3.84 5.21
CA GLU A 336 -29.55 2.98 4.81
C GLU A 336 -29.70 1.74 5.71
N GLY A 337 -28.71 1.47 6.58
CA GLY A 337 -28.68 0.29 7.47
C GLY A 337 -28.38 -1.02 6.73
N LYS A 338 -28.06 -0.99 5.44
CA LYS A 338 -27.74 -2.16 4.62
C LYS A 338 -26.75 -1.82 3.51
N VAL A 339 -25.95 -2.79 3.09
CA VAL A 339 -25.04 -2.65 1.97
C VAL A 339 -25.64 -3.33 0.74
N SER A 340 -25.69 -2.60 -0.37
CA SER A 340 -26.18 -3.08 -1.66
C SER A 340 -25.06 -3.23 -2.71
N CYS A 341 -23.98 -2.44 -2.59
CA CYS A 341 -22.91 -2.38 -3.58
C CYS A 341 -21.89 -3.53 -3.49
N ALA A 342 -21.87 -4.26 -2.38
CA ALA A 342 -20.92 -5.34 -2.15
C ALA A 342 -21.45 -6.37 -1.14
N ASN A 343 -20.87 -7.58 -1.16
CA ASN A 343 -21.11 -8.58 -0.11
C ASN A 343 -19.99 -8.49 0.94
N LEU A 344 -20.32 -7.98 2.12
CA LEU A 344 -19.38 -7.81 3.22
C LEU A 344 -19.37 -8.97 4.24
N GLN A 345 -20.13 -10.05 4.03
CA GLN A 345 -20.29 -11.14 5.02
C GLN A 345 -18.96 -11.71 5.53
N LYS A 346 -17.95 -11.81 4.66
CA LYS A 346 -16.62 -12.31 5.03
C LYS A 346 -15.77 -11.25 5.76
N LEU A 347 -16.15 -10.00 5.67
CA LEU A 347 -15.42 -8.83 6.19
C LEU A 347 -16.08 -8.22 7.42
N ASP A 348 -17.22 -8.80 7.84
CA ASP A 348 -18.03 -8.32 8.97
C ASP A 348 -17.23 -8.39 10.28
N PRO A 349 -17.19 -7.30 11.07
CA PRO A 349 -16.52 -7.27 12.37
C PRO A 349 -16.92 -8.41 13.31
N ALA A 350 -18.14 -8.94 13.21
CA ALA A 350 -18.60 -10.07 14.03
C ALA A 350 -17.78 -11.37 13.86
N ARG A 351 -16.99 -11.46 12.82
CA ARG A 351 -16.12 -12.61 12.56
C ARG A 351 -14.76 -12.51 13.23
N PHE A 352 -14.41 -11.33 13.67
CA PHE A 352 -13.09 -10.98 14.18
C PHE A 352 -13.10 -10.59 15.67
N LEU A 353 -14.28 -10.27 16.21
CA LEU A 353 -14.50 -9.79 17.58
C LEU A 353 -15.02 -10.89 18.53
#